data_b58ca996d962a2830aef17d6c0b9fda7
#
_entry.id   b58ca996d962a2830aef17d6c0b9fda7
#
_cell.length_a   1.000
_cell.length_b   1.000
_cell.length_c   1.000
_cell.angle_alpha   90.00
_cell.angle_beta   90.00
_cell.angle_gamma   90.00
#
_symmetry.space_group_name_H-M   'P 1'
#
loop_
_entity.id
_entity.type
_entity.pdbx_description
1 polymer ?
#
loop_
_entity_poly.entity_id
_entity_poly.type
_entity_poly.pdbx_seq_one_letter_code
_entity_poly.pdbx_strand_id
1 'polypeptide(L)'
;MGANNPVTKFVMDKGQGTAARLLDCLPSFAQERLVKALDYPYDYPDLDPYIKCLMAIQIKQGQHSFISEDAVRSRQLFDERMKAIQAKPTPVKAVEDLRLPLQNGTIFARHYHPAPQKKLPMVIFYHGGAFIVGGLDTHDEFCRLLAVHAKVQVLSVAYPLTPEYSPLQMVQVCEDALAWVHQNIKQLKIYKNQIVVAGDSAGGNLAAVVAQRSADKIYAPRAQLLLYPAVDFKSRHPSFYAYNQGLVLSAQDIDLVTKLYAETHQVELDDPLISPTYGELKDLPPAYVITARHDVLHDEGSIYALKLRENGVRVYYQEYTDQAHGFINLTPIHKRSKKQVIELSKNFRKFLDKKI
;
A
#
# COMPACT_ATOMS: atom_id res chain seq x y z
N MET A 1 17.69 -26.73 -23.14
CA MET A 1 16.57 -27.47 -22.54
C MET A 1 16.41 -26.89 -21.14
N GLY A 2 15.48 -26.13 -20.79
CA GLY A 2 14.17 -25.77 -21.02
C GLY A 2 13.68 -25.09 -19.76
N ALA A 3 13.83 -23.73 -19.61
CA ALA A 3 13.30 -22.97 -18.46
C ALA A 3 11.77 -22.75 -18.52
N ASN A 4 11.09 -23.34 -19.52
CA ASN A 4 9.68 -23.08 -19.81
C ASN A 4 8.72 -24.23 -19.45
N ASN A 5 9.14 -25.19 -18.62
CA ASN A 5 8.21 -26.23 -18.17
C ASN A 5 7.35 -25.67 -17.00
N PRO A 6 6.01 -25.70 -17.10
CA PRO A 6 5.09 -25.18 -16.05
C PRO A 6 5.36 -25.82 -14.67
N VAL A 7 5.78 -27.08 -14.64
CA VAL A 7 6.14 -27.79 -13.40
C VAL A 7 7.43 -27.23 -12.79
N THR A 8 8.45 -26.95 -13.61
CA THR A 8 9.72 -26.35 -13.15
C THR A 8 9.49 -24.93 -12.64
N LYS A 9 8.66 -24.14 -13.35
CA LYS A 9 8.26 -22.80 -12.92
C LYS A 9 7.51 -22.84 -11.57
N PHE A 10 6.54 -23.74 -11.41
CA PHE A 10 5.77 -23.90 -10.17
C PHE A 10 6.62 -24.33 -8.97
N VAL A 11 7.62 -25.22 -9.19
CA VAL A 11 8.54 -25.65 -8.14
C VAL A 11 9.52 -24.52 -7.78
N MET A 12 9.98 -23.73 -8.75
CA MET A 12 10.83 -22.57 -8.49
C MET A 12 10.08 -21.49 -7.71
N ASP A 13 8.82 -21.19 -8.05
CA ASP A 13 8.01 -20.17 -7.40
C ASP A 13 7.73 -20.52 -5.91
N LYS A 14 7.34 -21.75 -5.61
CA LYS A 14 7.21 -22.22 -4.21
C LYS A 14 8.54 -22.28 -3.47
N GLY A 15 9.63 -22.52 -4.17
CA GLY A 15 10.99 -22.50 -3.62
C GLY A 15 11.43 -21.11 -3.18
N GLN A 16 11.08 -20.07 -3.92
CA GLN A 16 11.45 -18.68 -3.59
C GLN A 16 10.89 -18.21 -2.25
N GLY A 17 9.61 -18.39 -2.00
CA GLY A 17 9.01 -18.01 -0.72
C GLY A 17 9.56 -18.82 0.46
N THR A 18 9.91 -20.10 0.25
CA THR A 18 10.56 -20.92 1.28
C THR A 18 11.99 -20.45 1.53
N ALA A 19 12.77 -20.18 0.49
CA ALA A 19 14.12 -19.65 0.61
C ALA A 19 14.13 -18.29 1.32
N ALA A 20 13.20 -17.41 0.97
CA ALA A 20 13.04 -16.11 1.63
C ALA A 20 12.74 -16.26 3.13
N ARG A 21 11.85 -17.18 3.53
CA ARG A 21 11.58 -17.46 4.94
C ARG A 21 12.77 -18.10 5.68
N LEU A 22 13.55 -18.93 5.03
CA LEU A 22 14.80 -19.47 5.60
C LEU A 22 15.84 -18.37 5.79
N LEU A 23 15.97 -17.45 4.83
CA LEU A 23 16.83 -16.27 4.95
C LEU A 23 16.45 -15.42 6.16
N ASP A 24 15.14 -15.22 6.42
CA ASP A 24 14.63 -14.49 7.58
C ASP A 24 14.92 -15.18 8.92
N CYS A 25 15.26 -16.47 8.90
CA CYS A 25 15.67 -17.20 10.12
C CYS A 25 17.18 -17.03 10.44
N LEU A 26 17.98 -16.50 9.52
CA LEU A 26 19.39 -16.23 9.78
C LEU A 26 19.55 -15.04 10.74
N PRO A 27 20.54 -15.07 11.63
CA PRO A 27 20.84 -13.91 12.46
C PRO A 27 21.39 -12.75 11.58
N SER A 28 21.18 -11.51 12.02
CA SER A 28 21.53 -10.30 11.25
C SER A 28 22.98 -10.27 10.78
N PHE A 29 23.95 -10.75 11.59
CA PHE A 29 25.35 -10.81 11.17
C PHE A 29 25.58 -11.76 9.97
N ALA A 30 24.80 -12.84 9.86
CA ALA A 30 24.91 -13.77 8.72
C ALA A 30 24.24 -13.17 7.48
N GLN A 31 23.13 -12.46 7.64
CA GLN A 31 22.51 -11.70 6.57
C GLN A 31 23.46 -10.60 6.04
N GLU A 32 24.13 -9.84 6.91
CA GLU A 32 25.12 -8.83 6.52
C GLU A 32 26.32 -9.44 5.77
N ARG A 33 26.78 -10.63 6.18
CA ARG A 33 27.81 -11.37 5.41
C ARG A 33 27.33 -11.74 4.04
N LEU A 34 26.08 -12.19 3.91
CA LEU A 34 25.47 -12.53 2.63
C LEU A 34 25.33 -11.28 1.73
N VAL A 35 24.91 -10.13 2.28
CA VAL A 35 24.86 -8.86 1.56
C VAL A 35 26.22 -8.52 0.95
N LYS A 36 27.29 -8.66 1.73
CA LYS A 36 28.68 -8.46 1.25
C LYS A 36 29.07 -9.47 0.17
N ALA A 37 28.74 -10.75 0.36
CA ALA A 37 29.05 -11.79 -0.63
C ALA A 37 28.25 -11.64 -1.95
N LEU A 38 27.11 -10.96 -1.90
CA LEU A 38 26.30 -10.64 -3.07
C LEU A 38 26.72 -9.32 -3.74
N ASP A 39 27.74 -8.62 -3.20
CA ASP A 39 28.21 -7.32 -3.70
C ASP A 39 27.07 -6.30 -3.86
N TYR A 40 26.22 -6.14 -2.83
CA TYR A 40 25.16 -5.13 -2.86
C TYR A 40 25.80 -3.74 -2.95
N PRO A 41 25.54 -2.97 -4.02
CA PRO A 41 26.36 -1.81 -4.34
C PRO A 41 25.93 -0.52 -3.60
N TYR A 42 24.89 -0.58 -2.76
CA TYR A 42 24.31 0.59 -2.12
C TYR A 42 24.56 0.60 -0.62
N ASP A 43 24.86 1.78 -0.07
CA ASP A 43 25.08 1.99 1.36
C ASP A 43 23.82 2.56 2.02
N TYR A 44 23.05 1.68 2.64
CA TYR A 44 21.88 2.00 3.46
C TYR A 44 22.05 1.38 4.85
N PRO A 45 22.86 2.02 5.74
CA PRO A 45 23.32 1.39 6.99
C PRO A 45 22.18 0.96 7.90
N ASP A 46 21.12 1.76 8.01
CA ASP A 46 20.00 1.51 8.92
C ASP A 46 18.92 0.60 8.32
N LEU A 47 19.01 0.24 7.03
CA LEU A 47 18.07 -0.67 6.38
C LEU A 47 18.22 -2.08 6.95
N ASP A 48 17.09 -2.74 7.20
CA ASP A 48 17.06 -4.11 7.70
C ASP A 48 17.89 -5.05 6.81
N PRO A 49 18.84 -5.84 7.39
CA PRO A 49 19.73 -6.72 6.61
C PRO A 49 19.01 -7.74 5.74
N TYR A 50 17.84 -8.21 6.16
CA TYR A 50 17.03 -9.10 5.35
C TYR A 50 16.53 -8.41 4.07
N ILE A 51 16.08 -7.16 4.16
CA ILE A 51 15.66 -6.38 3.00
C ILE A 51 16.84 -6.16 2.05
N LYS A 52 18.03 -5.79 2.59
CA LYS A 52 19.27 -5.70 1.78
C LYS A 52 19.56 -7.00 1.04
N CYS A 53 19.44 -8.16 1.70
CA CYS A 53 19.62 -9.45 1.06
C CYS A 53 18.65 -9.69 -0.10
N LEU A 54 17.35 -9.38 0.10
CA LEU A 54 16.35 -9.53 -0.96
C LEU A 54 16.67 -8.64 -2.17
N MET A 55 17.04 -7.38 -1.92
CA MET A 55 17.42 -6.45 -2.99
C MET A 55 18.70 -6.90 -3.71
N ALA A 56 19.71 -7.35 -2.98
CA ALA A 56 20.93 -7.88 -3.56
C ALA A 56 20.67 -9.09 -4.48
N ILE A 57 19.81 -10.02 -4.05
CA ILE A 57 19.39 -11.17 -4.86
C ILE A 57 18.65 -10.73 -6.12
N GLN A 58 17.72 -9.79 -6.03
CA GLN A 58 16.98 -9.28 -7.17
C GLN A 58 17.89 -8.60 -8.20
N ILE A 59 18.85 -7.77 -7.74
CA ILE A 59 19.85 -7.13 -8.61
C ILE A 59 20.71 -8.17 -9.34
N LYS A 60 21.21 -9.21 -8.64
CA LYS A 60 21.97 -10.30 -9.26
C LYS A 60 21.16 -11.08 -10.30
N GLN A 61 19.83 -11.13 -10.16
CA GLN A 61 18.92 -11.75 -11.13
C GLN A 61 18.51 -10.81 -12.27
N GLY A 62 19.03 -9.57 -12.31
CA GLY A 62 18.66 -8.56 -13.30
C GLY A 62 17.23 -8.05 -13.16
N GLN A 63 16.65 -8.16 -11.95
CA GLN A 63 15.27 -7.79 -11.67
C GLN A 63 15.25 -6.42 -10.96
N HIS A 64 15.23 -5.35 -11.75
CA HIS A 64 15.34 -3.98 -11.21
C HIS A 64 14.00 -3.31 -10.96
N SER A 65 12.92 -3.75 -11.61
CA SER A 65 11.58 -3.22 -11.45
C SER A 65 10.52 -4.31 -11.63
N PHE A 66 9.31 -4.07 -11.15
CA PHE A 66 8.12 -4.88 -11.41
C PHE A 66 7.12 -4.17 -12.33
N ILE A 67 7.43 -2.92 -12.72
CA ILE A 67 6.63 -2.13 -13.67
C ILE A 67 7.42 -1.85 -14.94
N SER A 68 6.72 -1.76 -16.06
CA SER A 68 7.22 -1.44 -17.39
C SER A 68 6.14 -0.72 -18.19
N GLU A 69 6.46 -0.24 -19.38
CA GLU A 69 5.46 0.35 -20.30
C GLU A 69 4.36 -0.65 -20.70
N ASP A 70 4.65 -1.95 -20.69
CA ASP A 70 3.65 -3.00 -20.85
C ASP A 70 2.96 -3.28 -19.49
N ALA A 71 1.83 -2.61 -19.27
CA ALA A 71 1.04 -2.74 -18.05
C ALA A 71 0.52 -4.16 -17.82
N VAL A 72 0.14 -4.88 -18.89
CA VAL A 72 -0.35 -6.26 -18.80
C VAL A 72 0.76 -7.18 -18.31
N ARG A 73 1.96 -7.03 -18.86
CA ARG A 73 3.12 -7.80 -18.43
C ARG A 73 3.52 -7.46 -16.99
N SER A 74 3.46 -6.18 -16.62
CA SER A 74 3.75 -5.72 -15.26
C SER A 74 2.80 -6.35 -14.24
N ARG A 75 1.49 -6.41 -14.53
CA ARG A 75 0.48 -7.07 -13.68
C ARG A 75 0.79 -8.56 -13.50
N GLN A 76 1.06 -9.27 -14.58
CA GLN A 76 1.42 -10.68 -14.52
C GLN A 76 2.65 -10.94 -13.65
N LEU A 77 3.72 -10.17 -13.84
CA LEU A 77 4.96 -10.30 -13.07
C LEU A 77 4.74 -9.98 -11.58
N PHE A 78 3.98 -8.93 -11.28
CA PHE A 78 3.69 -8.56 -9.90
C PHE A 78 2.86 -9.64 -9.20
N ASP A 79 1.80 -10.13 -9.84
CA ASP A 79 0.94 -11.20 -9.30
C ASP A 79 1.73 -12.50 -9.09
N GLU A 80 2.58 -12.89 -10.05
CA GLU A 80 3.45 -14.06 -9.92
C GLU A 80 4.39 -13.92 -8.71
N ARG A 81 5.03 -12.76 -8.53
CA ARG A 81 5.93 -12.49 -7.40
C ARG A 81 5.19 -12.50 -6.06
N MET A 82 4.06 -11.81 -5.99
CA MET A 82 3.25 -11.79 -4.76
C MET A 82 2.75 -13.19 -4.40
N LYS A 83 2.33 -13.97 -5.38
CA LYS A 83 1.91 -15.37 -5.19
C LYS A 83 3.07 -16.27 -4.71
N ALA A 84 4.28 -16.07 -5.22
CA ALA A 84 5.46 -16.85 -4.85
C ALA A 84 5.84 -16.68 -3.37
N ILE A 85 5.61 -15.50 -2.79
CA ILE A 85 5.92 -15.21 -1.39
C ILE A 85 4.76 -15.46 -0.42
N GLN A 86 3.56 -15.78 -0.89
CA GLN A 86 2.42 -16.06 -0.02
C GLN A 86 2.72 -17.18 0.99
N ALA A 87 2.14 -17.04 2.18
CA ALA A 87 2.18 -18.02 3.25
C ALA A 87 0.75 -18.43 3.64
N LYS A 88 0.61 -19.30 4.65
CA LYS A 88 -0.70 -19.57 5.23
C LYS A 88 -1.30 -18.24 5.73
N PRO A 89 -2.47 -17.82 5.22
CA PRO A 89 -3.05 -16.53 5.55
C PRO A 89 -3.44 -16.44 7.02
N THR A 90 -3.32 -15.25 7.59
CA THR A 90 -3.81 -14.96 8.96
C THR A 90 -5.31 -15.23 9.04
N PRO A 91 -5.77 -16.06 10.00
CA PRO A 91 -7.19 -16.41 10.09
C PRO A 91 -8.05 -15.19 10.43
N VAL A 92 -9.11 -14.97 9.66
CA VAL A 92 -10.18 -13.99 9.92
C VAL A 92 -11.50 -14.74 9.95
N LYS A 93 -12.43 -14.36 10.83
CA LYS A 93 -13.68 -15.11 11.06
C LYS A 93 -14.58 -15.17 9.82
N ALA A 94 -14.65 -14.09 9.04
CA ALA A 94 -15.34 -14.07 7.75
C ALA A 94 -14.48 -13.29 6.74
N VAL A 95 -14.37 -13.86 5.54
CA VAL A 95 -13.75 -13.21 4.37
C VAL A 95 -14.65 -13.54 3.18
N GLU A 96 -15.15 -12.52 2.51
CA GLU A 96 -16.14 -12.65 1.44
C GLU A 96 -15.78 -11.73 0.29
N ASP A 97 -15.83 -12.26 -0.94
CA ASP A 97 -15.71 -11.45 -2.15
C ASP A 97 -17.10 -10.90 -2.50
N LEU A 98 -17.18 -9.59 -2.63
CA LEU A 98 -18.40 -8.84 -2.90
C LEU A 98 -18.37 -8.23 -4.30
N ARG A 99 -19.55 -8.04 -4.88
CA ARG A 99 -19.76 -7.18 -6.04
C ARG A 99 -20.46 -5.91 -5.56
N LEU A 100 -19.79 -4.79 -5.71
CA LEU A 100 -20.34 -3.49 -5.34
C LEU A 100 -21.00 -2.87 -6.58
N PRO A 101 -22.33 -2.73 -6.59
CA PRO A 101 -23.01 -1.98 -7.64
C PRO A 101 -22.77 -0.48 -7.40
N LEU A 102 -21.89 0.11 -8.19
CA LEU A 102 -21.57 1.53 -8.14
C LEU A 102 -22.29 2.27 -9.28
N GLN A 103 -22.26 3.60 -9.23
CA GLN A 103 -22.96 4.44 -10.21
C GLN A 103 -22.50 4.16 -11.66
N ASN A 104 -21.20 3.91 -11.86
CA ASN A 104 -20.58 3.71 -13.16
C ASN A 104 -20.21 2.26 -13.46
N GLY A 105 -20.87 1.29 -12.79
CA GLY A 105 -20.65 -0.13 -13.02
C GLY A 105 -20.51 -0.94 -11.75
N THR A 106 -20.14 -2.20 -11.90
CA THR A 106 -19.91 -3.09 -10.78
C THR A 106 -18.44 -3.38 -10.62
N ILE A 107 -17.92 -3.23 -9.40
CA ILE A 107 -16.53 -3.59 -9.06
C ILE A 107 -16.50 -4.76 -8.08
N PHE A 108 -15.34 -5.42 -8.00
CA PHE A 108 -15.08 -6.41 -6.96
C PHE A 108 -14.45 -5.76 -5.72
N ALA A 109 -14.78 -6.31 -4.55
CA ALA A 109 -14.14 -5.96 -3.29
C ALA A 109 -14.07 -7.20 -2.41
N ARG A 110 -13.11 -7.24 -1.48
CA ARG A 110 -13.01 -8.31 -0.48
C ARG A 110 -13.24 -7.74 0.90
N HIS A 111 -14.24 -8.28 1.58
CA HIS A 111 -14.64 -7.89 2.92
C HIS A 111 -14.08 -8.85 3.96
N TYR A 112 -13.33 -8.29 4.94
CA TYR A 112 -12.75 -9.01 6.05
C TYR A 112 -13.45 -8.58 7.34
N HIS A 113 -14.08 -9.53 8.04
CA HIS A 113 -14.77 -9.24 9.30
C HIS A 113 -14.27 -10.15 10.43
N PRO A 114 -13.48 -9.60 11.39
CA PRO A 114 -12.87 -10.41 12.46
C PRO A 114 -13.89 -10.89 13.51
N ALA A 115 -15.08 -10.31 13.59
CA ALA A 115 -16.14 -10.66 14.54
C ALA A 115 -17.55 -10.39 13.95
N PRO A 116 -18.08 -11.23 13.02
CA PRO A 116 -19.30 -10.97 12.24
C PRO A 116 -20.57 -10.72 13.04
N GLN A 117 -20.59 -11.09 14.32
CA GLN A 117 -21.72 -10.85 15.22
C GLN A 117 -21.70 -9.45 15.87
N LYS A 118 -20.60 -8.68 15.70
CA LYS A 118 -20.42 -7.36 16.33
C LYS A 118 -20.44 -6.26 15.28
N LYS A 119 -20.90 -5.08 15.67
CA LYS A 119 -20.62 -3.86 14.93
C LYS A 119 -19.16 -3.48 15.15
N LEU A 120 -18.48 -3.09 14.07
CA LEU A 120 -17.10 -2.62 14.11
C LEU A 120 -16.92 -1.42 13.18
N PRO A 121 -15.88 -0.58 13.38
CA PRO A 121 -15.49 0.41 12.36
C PRO A 121 -15.15 -0.30 11.04
N MET A 122 -15.35 0.41 9.92
CA MET A 122 -14.97 -0.05 8.58
C MET A 122 -13.78 0.73 8.06
N VAL A 123 -12.77 0.04 7.59
CA VAL A 123 -11.66 0.59 6.81
C VAL A 123 -11.87 0.20 5.35
N ILE A 124 -12.02 1.17 4.48
CA ILE A 124 -12.02 0.98 3.03
C ILE A 124 -10.56 1.10 2.60
N PHE A 125 -10.01 0.02 2.06
CA PHE A 125 -8.60 -0.07 1.71
C PHE A 125 -8.41 -0.06 0.20
N TYR A 126 -7.61 0.87 -0.27
CA TYR A 126 -7.13 0.98 -1.66
C TYR A 126 -5.70 0.48 -1.70
N HIS A 127 -5.44 -0.57 -2.48
CA HIS A 127 -4.12 -1.19 -2.56
C HIS A 127 -3.09 -0.32 -3.28
N GLY A 128 -1.82 -0.49 -2.94
CA GLY A 128 -0.70 0.05 -3.69
C GLY A 128 -0.43 -0.71 -4.99
N GLY A 129 0.62 -0.29 -5.70
CA GLY A 129 1.03 -0.90 -6.96
C GLY A 129 1.15 0.11 -8.10
N ALA A 130 1.60 1.32 -7.78
CA ALA A 130 1.91 2.36 -8.78
C ALA A 130 0.73 2.72 -9.71
N PHE A 131 -0.51 2.47 -9.28
CA PHE A 131 -1.75 2.60 -10.08
C PHE A 131 -1.83 1.63 -11.28
N ILE A 132 -0.81 0.82 -11.52
CA ILE A 132 -0.61 -0.05 -12.70
C ILE A 132 -0.87 -1.52 -12.34
N VAL A 133 -0.45 -1.93 -11.15
CA VAL A 133 -0.48 -3.33 -10.68
C VAL A 133 -1.17 -3.44 -9.32
N GLY A 134 -1.30 -4.65 -8.81
CA GLY A 134 -1.92 -4.92 -7.51
C GLY A 134 -3.39 -5.30 -7.62
N GLY A 135 -3.95 -5.73 -6.48
CA GLY A 135 -5.32 -6.20 -6.40
C GLY A 135 -5.64 -6.83 -5.05
N LEU A 136 -6.80 -7.48 -4.95
CA LEU A 136 -7.29 -8.08 -3.71
C LEU A 136 -6.34 -9.13 -3.13
N ASP A 137 -5.74 -9.96 -3.99
CA ASP A 137 -4.87 -11.06 -3.58
C ASP A 137 -3.48 -10.60 -3.13
N THR A 138 -2.97 -9.53 -3.72
CA THR A 138 -1.62 -9.02 -3.44
C THR A 138 -1.50 -8.37 -2.07
N HIS A 139 -2.62 -7.86 -1.52
CA HIS A 139 -2.69 -7.19 -0.22
C HIS A 139 -3.55 -7.96 0.82
N ASP A 140 -3.92 -9.23 0.52
CA ASP A 140 -4.79 -10.05 1.37
C ASP A 140 -4.25 -10.22 2.80
N GLU A 141 -2.95 -10.56 2.96
CA GLU A 141 -2.36 -10.76 4.30
C GLU A 141 -2.34 -9.46 5.12
N PHE A 142 -2.04 -8.31 4.49
CA PHE A 142 -2.11 -7.02 5.17
C PHE A 142 -3.53 -6.72 5.66
N CYS A 143 -4.54 -6.87 4.80
CA CYS A 143 -5.94 -6.65 5.16
C CYS A 143 -6.39 -7.55 6.31
N ARG A 144 -5.94 -8.81 6.34
CA ARG A 144 -6.20 -9.76 7.44
C ARG A 144 -5.55 -9.31 8.74
N LEU A 145 -4.27 -8.94 8.69
CA LEU A 145 -3.54 -8.44 9.87
C LEU A 145 -4.19 -7.17 10.43
N LEU A 146 -4.55 -6.23 9.57
CA LEU A 146 -5.24 -5.01 9.95
C LEU A 146 -6.59 -5.32 10.61
N ALA A 147 -7.41 -6.16 9.97
CA ALA A 147 -8.73 -6.53 10.50
C ALA A 147 -8.64 -7.16 11.90
N VAL A 148 -7.72 -8.12 12.08
CA VAL A 148 -7.56 -8.86 13.35
C VAL A 148 -6.99 -7.98 14.45
N HIS A 149 -5.89 -7.24 14.16
CA HIS A 149 -5.14 -6.53 15.19
C HIS A 149 -5.66 -5.13 15.50
N ALA A 150 -6.29 -4.44 14.54
CA ALA A 150 -7.00 -3.20 14.79
C ALA A 150 -8.46 -3.43 15.23
N LYS A 151 -8.98 -4.67 15.16
CA LYS A 151 -10.37 -5.01 15.47
C LYS A 151 -11.35 -4.14 14.68
N VAL A 152 -11.14 -4.07 13.38
CA VAL A 152 -11.96 -3.34 12.40
C VAL A 152 -12.43 -4.28 11.30
N GLN A 153 -13.46 -3.90 10.59
CA GLN A 153 -13.75 -4.50 9.28
C GLN A 153 -12.81 -3.86 8.25
N VAL A 154 -12.42 -4.61 7.24
CA VAL A 154 -11.68 -4.08 6.09
C VAL A 154 -12.43 -4.42 4.82
N LEU A 155 -12.65 -3.45 3.95
CA LEU A 155 -13.16 -3.63 2.60
C LEU A 155 -12.04 -3.24 1.63
N SER A 156 -11.35 -4.23 1.09
CA SER A 156 -10.35 -4.03 0.03
C SER A 156 -11.04 -3.88 -1.31
N VAL A 157 -10.75 -2.81 -2.03
CA VAL A 157 -11.46 -2.42 -3.26
C VAL A 157 -10.57 -2.69 -4.48
N ALA A 158 -11.08 -3.44 -5.45
CA ALA A 158 -10.44 -3.65 -6.74
C ALA A 158 -10.79 -2.47 -7.68
N TYR A 159 -10.17 -1.33 -7.44
CA TYR A 159 -10.34 -0.15 -8.30
C TYR A 159 -9.67 -0.38 -9.66
N PRO A 160 -10.13 0.30 -10.74
CA PRO A 160 -9.54 0.16 -12.08
C PRO A 160 -8.13 0.73 -12.12
N LEU A 161 -7.30 0.27 -13.05
CA LEU A 161 -5.87 0.60 -13.14
C LEU A 161 -5.54 1.38 -14.41
N THR A 162 -4.46 2.18 -14.36
CA THR A 162 -3.88 2.85 -15.53
C THR A 162 -3.07 1.85 -16.37
N PRO A 163 -2.86 2.06 -17.68
CA PRO A 163 -3.28 3.23 -18.48
C PRO A 163 -4.70 3.19 -19.01
N GLU A 164 -5.46 2.09 -18.77
CA GLU A 164 -6.81 1.91 -19.32
C GLU A 164 -7.82 2.88 -18.71
N TYR A 165 -7.57 3.32 -17.47
CA TYR A 165 -8.44 4.24 -16.74
C TYR A 165 -7.66 5.47 -16.28
N SER A 166 -8.29 6.63 -16.40
CA SER A 166 -7.71 7.91 -15.97
C SER A 166 -7.69 8.05 -14.44
N PRO A 167 -6.86 8.95 -13.88
CA PRO A 167 -6.88 9.27 -12.45
C PRO A 167 -8.28 9.62 -11.93
N LEU A 168 -9.04 10.43 -12.70
CA LEU A 168 -10.41 10.80 -12.32
C LEU A 168 -11.34 9.60 -12.19
N GLN A 169 -11.28 8.65 -13.15
CA GLN A 169 -12.10 7.44 -13.10
C GLN A 169 -11.75 6.56 -11.91
N MET A 170 -10.46 6.41 -11.59
CA MET A 170 -10.02 5.64 -10.41
C MET A 170 -10.50 6.27 -9.11
N VAL A 171 -10.30 7.58 -8.95
CA VAL A 171 -10.74 8.33 -7.76
C VAL A 171 -12.25 8.26 -7.61
N GLN A 172 -13.00 8.39 -8.71
CA GLN A 172 -14.46 8.30 -8.68
C GLN A 172 -14.94 6.92 -8.18
N VAL A 173 -14.34 5.84 -8.66
CA VAL A 173 -14.66 4.48 -8.18
C VAL A 173 -14.35 4.32 -6.69
N CYS A 174 -13.24 4.89 -6.22
CA CYS A 174 -12.88 4.86 -4.79
C CYS A 174 -13.86 5.68 -3.93
N GLU A 175 -14.29 6.85 -4.42
CA GLU A 175 -15.29 7.69 -3.76
C GLU A 175 -16.67 7.03 -3.75
N ASP A 176 -17.08 6.43 -4.87
CA ASP A 176 -18.34 5.68 -4.99
C ASP A 176 -18.37 4.48 -4.02
N ALA A 177 -17.24 3.78 -3.84
CA ALA A 177 -17.13 2.71 -2.86
C ALA A 177 -17.31 3.22 -1.41
N LEU A 178 -16.77 4.40 -1.09
CA LEU A 178 -17.00 5.06 0.21
C LEU A 178 -18.48 5.41 0.40
N ALA A 179 -19.11 6.00 -0.61
CA ALA A 179 -20.54 6.34 -0.58
C ALA A 179 -21.41 5.09 -0.45
N TRP A 180 -21.07 4.00 -1.18
CA TRP A 180 -21.77 2.72 -1.08
C TRP A 180 -21.67 2.13 0.34
N VAL A 181 -20.51 2.13 0.95
CA VAL A 181 -20.33 1.67 2.35
C VAL A 181 -21.20 2.50 3.31
N HIS A 182 -21.24 3.82 3.13
CA HIS A 182 -22.08 4.71 3.94
C HIS A 182 -23.56 4.38 3.80
N GLN A 183 -24.03 4.07 2.60
CA GLN A 183 -25.43 3.67 2.35
C GLN A 183 -25.78 2.30 2.97
N ASN A 184 -24.77 1.42 3.13
CA ASN A 184 -24.94 0.04 3.61
C ASN A 184 -24.49 -0.18 5.07
N ILE A 185 -24.35 0.88 5.89
CA ILE A 185 -23.89 0.83 7.28
C ILE A 185 -24.63 -0.22 8.12
N LYS A 186 -25.98 -0.32 7.97
CA LYS A 186 -26.80 -1.27 8.73
C LYS A 186 -26.50 -2.72 8.32
N GLN A 187 -26.48 -2.99 7.04
CA GLN A 187 -26.22 -4.32 6.47
C GLN A 187 -24.81 -4.81 6.82
N LEU A 188 -23.81 -3.94 6.70
CA LEU A 188 -22.40 -4.22 7.01
C LEU A 188 -22.10 -4.19 8.51
N LYS A 189 -23.08 -3.91 9.37
CA LYS A 189 -22.91 -3.81 10.83
C LYS A 189 -21.78 -2.86 11.22
N ILE A 190 -21.75 -1.66 10.64
CA ILE A 190 -20.78 -0.62 10.95
C ILE A 190 -21.34 0.27 12.06
N TYR A 191 -20.49 0.79 12.96
CA TYR A 191 -20.87 1.88 13.83
C TYR A 191 -21.09 3.15 13.01
N LYS A 192 -22.14 3.91 13.33
CA LYS A 192 -22.41 5.20 12.68
C LYS A 192 -21.16 6.10 12.78
N ASN A 193 -20.81 6.75 11.69
CA ASN A 193 -19.65 7.64 11.58
C ASN A 193 -18.30 6.96 11.93
N GLN A 194 -18.14 5.69 11.60
CA GLN A 194 -16.90 4.93 11.84
C GLN A 194 -16.38 4.30 10.56
N ILE A 195 -16.38 5.07 9.46
CA ILE A 195 -15.82 4.68 8.18
C ILE A 195 -14.49 5.42 8.02
N VAL A 196 -13.45 4.71 7.62
CA VAL A 196 -12.08 5.20 7.42
C VAL A 196 -11.65 4.86 6.00
N VAL A 197 -10.97 5.77 5.33
CA VAL A 197 -10.27 5.47 4.08
C VAL A 197 -8.81 5.16 4.37
N ALA A 198 -8.26 4.18 3.69
CA ALA A 198 -6.90 3.73 3.91
C ALA A 198 -6.25 3.27 2.61
N GLY A 199 -4.95 3.35 2.53
CA GLY A 199 -4.20 2.78 1.42
C GLY A 199 -2.70 2.91 1.61
N ASP A 200 -1.99 2.16 0.79
CA ASP A 200 -0.53 2.17 0.75
C ASP A 200 -0.03 2.69 -0.60
N SER A 201 1.06 3.47 -0.62
CA SER A 201 1.68 3.95 -1.86
C SER A 201 0.65 4.70 -2.76
N ALA A 202 0.42 4.22 -3.97
CA ALA A 202 -0.64 4.69 -4.87
C ALA A 202 -2.04 4.63 -4.22
N GLY A 203 -2.33 3.60 -3.46
CA GLY A 203 -3.59 3.51 -2.70
C GLY A 203 -3.66 4.54 -1.57
N GLY A 204 -2.52 4.89 -0.97
CA GLY A 204 -2.39 6.00 -0.02
C GLY A 204 -2.71 7.36 -0.66
N ASN A 205 -2.29 7.55 -1.91
CA ASN A 205 -2.70 8.69 -2.74
C ASN A 205 -4.22 8.74 -2.90
N LEU A 206 -4.81 7.65 -3.40
CA LEU A 206 -6.27 7.57 -3.59
C LEU A 206 -7.03 7.82 -2.29
N ALA A 207 -6.55 7.30 -1.15
CA ALA A 207 -7.17 7.56 0.15
C ALA A 207 -7.12 9.03 0.55
N ALA A 208 -5.99 9.71 0.33
CA ALA A 208 -5.84 11.14 0.60
C ALA A 208 -6.74 11.99 -0.30
N VAL A 209 -6.77 11.70 -1.61
CA VAL A 209 -7.62 12.42 -2.58
C VAL A 209 -9.10 12.21 -2.29
N VAL A 210 -9.53 10.98 -1.99
CA VAL A 210 -10.92 10.68 -1.60
C VAL A 210 -11.30 11.41 -0.30
N ALA A 211 -10.39 11.48 0.68
CA ALA A 211 -10.63 12.22 1.91
C ALA A 211 -10.86 13.72 1.64
N GLN A 212 -10.08 14.34 0.74
CA GLN A 212 -10.26 15.74 0.33
C GLN A 212 -11.60 15.95 -0.41
N ARG A 213 -11.88 15.14 -1.43
CA ARG A 213 -13.06 15.28 -2.29
C ARG A 213 -14.38 15.02 -1.56
N SER A 214 -14.33 14.27 -0.47
CA SER A 214 -15.50 13.91 0.32
C SER A 214 -15.63 14.67 1.65
N ALA A 215 -14.76 15.63 1.93
CA ALA A 215 -14.72 16.33 3.23
C ALA A 215 -16.04 17.02 3.60
N ASP A 216 -16.74 17.57 2.62
CA ASP A 216 -18.04 18.26 2.75
C ASP A 216 -19.26 17.34 2.55
N LYS A 217 -19.05 16.05 2.29
CA LYS A 217 -20.13 15.10 1.96
C LYS A 217 -20.68 14.41 3.21
N ILE A 218 -21.93 13.99 3.12
CA ILE A 218 -22.60 13.22 4.21
C ILE A 218 -21.87 11.90 4.51
N TYR A 219 -21.10 11.38 3.56
CA TYR A 219 -20.30 10.18 3.69
C TYR A 219 -18.83 10.45 3.98
N ALA A 220 -18.45 11.67 4.36
CA ALA A 220 -17.08 12.00 4.73
C ALA A 220 -16.47 10.95 5.67
N PRO A 221 -15.24 10.48 5.42
CA PRO A 221 -14.61 9.51 6.29
C PRO A 221 -14.25 10.14 7.64
N ARG A 222 -14.31 9.34 8.70
CA ARG A 222 -13.92 9.78 10.04
C ARG A 222 -12.42 10.00 10.21
N ALA A 223 -11.62 9.25 9.46
CA ALA A 223 -10.16 9.28 9.51
C ALA A 223 -9.56 8.76 8.21
N GLN A 224 -8.27 8.98 8.03
CA GLN A 224 -7.48 8.43 6.93
C GLN A 224 -6.22 7.72 7.46
N LEU A 225 -5.90 6.54 6.92
CA LEU A 225 -4.68 5.78 7.20
C LEU A 225 -3.84 5.74 5.92
N LEU A 226 -2.73 6.45 5.91
CA LEU A 226 -1.87 6.65 4.76
C LEU A 226 -0.52 5.96 4.98
N LEU A 227 -0.25 4.91 4.23
CA LEU A 227 0.98 4.12 4.36
C LEU A 227 1.93 4.52 3.22
N TYR A 228 3.05 5.15 3.57
CA TYR A 228 4.06 5.66 2.62
C TYR A 228 3.43 6.21 1.32
N PRO A 229 2.48 7.16 1.43
CA PRO A 229 1.64 7.57 0.31
C PRO A 229 2.43 8.37 -0.72
N ALA A 230 2.12 8.19 -2.02
CA ALA A 230 2.53 9.09 -3.08
C ALA A 230 1.61 10.33 -3.03
N VAL A 231 2.14 11.52 -2.76
CA VAL A 231 1.32 12.73 -2.54
C VAL A 231 1.77 13.97 -3.30
N ASP A 232 2.90 13.88 -4.02
CA ASP A 232 3.49 14.99 -4.75
C ASP A 232 4.19 14.52 -6.03
N PHE A 233 3.51 14.57 -7.16
CA PHE A 233 4.09 14.22 -8.46
C PHE A 233 4.93 15.33 -9.07
N LYS A 234 4.79 16.57 -8.58
CA LYS A 234 5.48 17.73 -9.13
C LYS A 234 6.88 17.90 -8.59
N SER A 235 7.05 17.75 -7.27
CA SER A 235 8.32 18.04 -6.59
C SER A 235 9.19 16.78 -6.45
N ARG A 236 10.50 16.96 -6.51
CA ARG A 236 11.50 15.94 -6.18
C ARG A 236 12.18 16.32 -4.89
N HIS A 237 11.84 15.62 -3.81
CA HIS A 237 12.36 15.85 -2.46
C HIS A 237 13.73 15.16 -2.27
N PRO A 238 14.52 15.48 -1.20
CA PRO A 238 15.82 14.86 -0.97
C PRO A 238 15.81 13.33 -0.95
N SER A 239 14.77 12.69 -0.39
CA SER A 239 14.64 11.24 -0.38
C SER A 239 14.56 10.62 -1.78
N PHE A 240 14.01 11.34 -2.76
CA PHE A 240 13.98 10.91 -4.16
C PHE A 240 15.40 10.67 -4.70
N TYR A 241 16.37 11.49 -4.33
CA TYR A 241 17.77 11.36 -4.75
C TYR A 241 18.56 10.39 -3.87
N ALA A 242 18.26 10.35 -2.58
CA ALA A 242 18.98 9.53 -1.61
C ALA A 242 18.66 8.03 -1.77
N TYR A 243 17.41 7.68 -2.14
CA TYR A 243 16.91 6.32 -2.20
C TYR A 243 16.50 5.87 -3.60
N ASN A 244 17.08 6.48 -4.63
CA ASN A 244 16.66 6.37 -6.03
C ASN A 244 16.97 5.04 -6.72
N GLN A 245 17.78 4.17 -6.10
CA GLN A 245 18.24 2.91 -6.69
C GLN A 245 18.41 1.81 -5.63
N GLY A 246 18.37 0.56 -6.10
CA GLY A 246 18.70 -0.59 -5.26
C GLY A 246 17.64 -0.99 -4.22
N LEU A 247 16.52 -0.32 -4.21
CA LEU A 247 15.36 -0.57 -3.34
C LEU A 247 14.15 -1.03 -4.15
N VAL A 248 13.02 -1.29 -3.46
CA VAL A 248 11.79 -1.79 -4.09
C VAL A 248 11.22 -0.82 -5.12
N LEU A 249 11.29 0.48 -4.83
CA LEU A 249 10.82 1.57 -5.69
C LEU A 249 12.01 2.46 -6.06
N SER A 250 12.21 2.68 -7.35
CA SER A 250 13.30 3.50 -7.88
C SER A 250 12.80 4.84 -8.43
N ALA A 251 13.71 5.77 -8.68
CA ALA A 251 13.40 7.02 -9.38
C ALA A 251 12.85 6.75 -10.79
N GLN A 252 13.39 5.75 -11.49
CA GLN A 252 12.91 5.36 -12.83
C GLN A 252 11.47 4.84 -12.79
N ASP A 253 11.10 4.11 -11.72
CA ASP A 253 9.72 3.67 -11.53
C ASP A 253 8.79 4.87 -11.34
N ILE A 254 9.18 5.88 -10.57
CA ILE A 254 8.40 7.11 -10.38
C ILE A 254 8.21 7.86 -11.70
N ASP A 255 9.26 7.98 -12.52
CA ASP A 255 9.15 8.65 -13.82
C ASP A 255 8.21 7.90 -14.76
N LEU A 256 8.29 6.56 -14.78
CA LEU A 256 7.37 5.73 -15.56
C LEU A 256 5.92 5.84 -15.06
N VAL A 257 5.70 5.83 -13.75
CA VAL A 257 4.37 6.03 -13.14
C VAL A 257 3.82 7.40 -13.53
N THR A 258 4.64 8.46 -13.44
CA THR A 258 4.25 9.81 -13.83
C THR A 258 3.78 9.84 -15.28
N LYS A 259 4.54 9.22 -16.20
CA LYS A 259 4.17 9.08 -17.61
C LYS A 259 2.83 8.38 -17.81
N LEU A 260 2.66 7.19 -17.21
CA LEU A 260 1.48 6.33 -17.44
C LEU A 260 0.23 6.81 -16.70
N TYR A 261 0.39 7.42 -15.52
CA TYR A 261 -0.72 7.85 -14.67
C TYR A 261 -1.15 9.30 -14.93
N ALA A 262 -0.20 10.23 -15.10
CA ALA A 262 -0.50 11.64 -15.27
C ALA A 262 -0.43 12.08 -16.74
N GLU A 263 0.74 11.93 -17.39
CA GLU A 263 0.99 12.51 -18.73
C GLU A 263 0.11 11.87 -19.81
N THR A 264 -0.05 10.54 -19.79
CA THR A 264 -0.94 9.82 -20.75
C THR A 264 -2.38 10.35 -20.70
N HIS A 265 -2.81 10.82 -19.53
CA HIS A 265 -4.16 11.35 -19.31
C HIS A 265 -4.20 12.89 -19.28
N GLN A 266 -3.10 13.56 -19.60
CA GLN A 266 -2.98 15.03 -19.67
C GLN A 266 -3.41 15.72 -18.36
N VAL A 267 -3.02 15.13 -17.20
CA VAL A 267 -3.25 15.70 -15.87
C VAL A 267 -1.99 16.44 -15.43
N GLU A 268 -2.15 17.70 -15.01
CA GLU A 268 -1.05 18.51 -14.48
C GLU A 268 -0.48 17.90 -13.19
N LEU A 269 0.86 17.92 -13.02
CA LEU A 269 1.52 17.24 -11.91
C LEU A 269 1.19 17.84 -10.53
N ASP A 270 0.72 19.07 -10.48
CA ASP A 270 0.24 19.75 -9.26
C ASP A 270 -1.31 19.74 -9.13
N ASP A 271 -2.01 19.02 -10.00
CA ASP A 271 -3.45 18.84 -9.82
C ASP A 271 -3.72 18.06 -8.53
N PRO A 272 -4.56 18.58 -7.61
CA PRO A 272 -4.95 17.87 -6.38
C PRO A 272 -5.54 16.48 -6.61
N LEU A 273 -6.02 16.19 -7.81
CA LEU A 273 -6.52 14.87 -8.21
C LEU A 273 -5.44 13.77 -8.14
N ILE A 274 -4.17 14.13 -8.33
CA ILE A 274 -3.03 13.20 -8.29
C ILE A 274 -2.00 13.59 -7.23
N SER A 275 -1.90 14.87 -6.91
CA SER A 275 -0.96 15.45 -5.94
C SER A 275 -1.72 16.14 -4.80
N PRO A 276 -2.29 15.38 -3.84
CA PRO A 276 -3.13 15.93 -2.78
C PRO A 276 -2.40 16.95 -1.89
N THR A 277 -1.08 17.05 -1.96
CA THR A 277 -0.28 18.06 -1.26
C THR A 277 -0.58 19.50 -1.72
N TYR A 278 -1.19 19.68 -2.89
CA TYR A 278 -1.61 20.98 -3.46
C TYR A 278 -3.11 21.25 -3.34
N GLY A 279 -3.87 20.31 -2.75
CA GLY A 279 -5.30 20.46 -2.52
C GLY A 279 -5.64 21.26 -1.27
N GLU A 280 -6.94 21.39 -0.98
CA GLU A 280 -7.44 21.99 0.25
C GLU A 280 -7.21 21.01 1.42
N LEU A 281 -6.41 21.43 2.40
CA LEU A 281 -6.02 20.59 3.53
C LEU A 281 -6.79 20.92 4.83
N LYS A 282 -7.57 22.00 4.82
CA LYS A 282 -8.35 22.40 5.99
C LYS A 282 -9.55 21.49 6.17
N ASP A 283 -9.96 21.31 7.42
CA ASP A 283 -11.15 20.54 7.83
C ASP A 283 -11.15 19.07 7.34
N LEU A 284 -9.99 18.53 6.98
CA LEU A 284 -9.85 17.12 6.61
C LEU A 284 -9.96 16.19 7.82
N PRO A 285 -10.37 14.94 7.60
CA PRO A 285 -10.43 13.95 8.67
C PRO A 285 -9.04 13.68 9.25
N PRO A 286 -8.96 13.40 10.56
CA PRO A 286 -7.70 13.04 11.22
C PRO A 286 -6.92 11.98 10.46
N ALA A 287 -5.60 12.15 10.37
CA ALA A 287 -4.72 11.30 9.58
C ALA A 287 -3.76 10.47 10.45
N TYR A 288 -3.60 9.20 10.12
CA TYR A 288 -2.52 8.37 10.59
C TYR A 288 -1.58 8.11 9.40
N VAL A 289 -0.44 8.79 9.39
CA VAL A 289 0.54 8.77 8.29
C VAL A 289 1.74 7.93 8.70
N ILE A 290 2.11 6.99 7.85
CA ILE A 290 3.26 6.10 8.02
C ILE A 290 4.23 6.32 6.88
N THR A 291 5.53 6.41 7.18
CA THR A 291 6.60 6.40 6.18
C THR A 291 7.61 5.29 6.47
N ALA A 292 8.30 4.84 5.43
CA ALA A 292 9.51 4.03 5.53
C ALA A 292 10.71 4.93 5.23
N ARG A 293 11.80 4.83 6.02
CA ARG A 293 12.95 5.73 5.82
C ARG A 293 13.61 5.54 4.47
N HIS A 294 13.79 4.28 4.06
CA HIS A 294 14.49 3.95 2.82
C HIS A 294 13.51 3.89 1.64
N ASP A 295 12.92 5.03 1.32
CA ASP A 295 11.87 5.17 0.32
C ASP A 295 12.00 6.51 -0.42
N VAL A 296 11.91 6.48 -1.74
CA VAL A 296 11.89 7.70 -2.57
C VAL A 296 10.73 8.65 -2.21
N LEU A 297 9.62 8.10 -1.65
CA LEU A 297 8.44 8.86 -1.23
C LEU A 297 8.47 9.29 0.25
N HIS A 298 9.59 9.02 0.98
CA HIS A 298 9.69 9.32 2.41
C HIS A 298 9.39 10.78 2.73
N ASP A 299 10.08 11.69 2.06
CA ASP A 299 10.00 13.12 2.41
C ASP A 299 8.64 13.72 2.02
N GLU A 300 8.09 13.37 0.85
CA GLU A 300 6.77 13.87 0.46
C GLU A 300 5.67 13.43 1.43
N GLY A 301 5.71 12.18 1.90
CA GLY A 301 4.79 11.66 2.92
C GLY A 301 4.93 12.39 4.26
N SER A 302 6.16 12.67 4.71
CA SER A 302 6.42 13.40 5.96
C SER A 302 6.04 14.87 5.86
N ILE A 303 6.30 15.52 4.72
CA ILE A 303 5.89 16.91 4.43
C ILE A 303 4.37 17.02 4.37
N TYR A 304 3.69 16.06 3.75
CA TYR A 304 2.23 16.03 3.72
C TYR A 304 1.64 15.94 5.13
N ALA A 305 2.20 15.09 5.98
CA ALA A 305 1.81 14.99 7.39
C ALA A 305 1.99 16.31 8.15
N LEU A 306 3.09 17.06 7.86
CA LEU A 306 3.34 18.37 8.43
C LEU A 306 2.32 19.40 7.92
N LYS A 307 2.09 19.49 6.60
CA LYS A 307 1.11 20.38 6.00
C LYS A 307 -0.30 20.16 6.55
N LEU A 308 -0.72 18.90 6.75
CA LEU A 308 -1.99 18.59 7.40
C LEU A 308 -2.07 19.18 8.81
N ARG A 309 -1.00 19.06 9.62
CA ARG A 309 -0.96 19.67 10.98
C ARG A 309 -1.03 21.18 10.95
N GLU A 310 -0.30 21.81 10.04
CA GLU A 310 -0.30 23.27 9.85
C GLU A 310 -1.69 23.80 9.47
N ASN A 311 -2.51 22.98 8.79
CA ASN A 311 -3.89 23.27 8.45
C ASN A 311 -4.91 22.81 9.52
N GLY A 312 -4.45 22.50 10.74
CA GLY A 312 -5.31 22.17 11.88
C GLY A 312 -5.79 20.72 11.92
N VAL A 313 -5.37 19.85 11.00
CA VAL A 313 -5.73 18.44 11.01
C VAL A 313 -4.95 17.69 12.09
N ARG A 314 -5.64 16.88 12.88
CA ARG A 314 -4.97 16.01 13.85
C ARG A 314 -4.23 14.88 13.15
N VAL A 315 -2.91 14.86 13.25
CA VAL A 315 -2.05 13.86 12.60
C VAL A 315 -1.29 13.05 13.64
N TYR A 316 -1.36 11.73 13.52
CA TYR A 316 -0.39 10.82 14.09
C TYR A 316 0.58 10.39 12.99
N TYR A 317 1.86 10.68 13.17
CA TYR A 317 2.92 10.33 12.21
C TYR A 317 3.87 9.32 12.84
N GLN A 318 4.21 8.28 12.08
CA GLN A 318 5.16 7.25 12.48
C GLN A 318 6.08 6.89 11.32
N GLU A 319 7.38 6.92 11.55
CA GLU A 319 8.40 6.47 10.62
C GLU A 319 8.92 5.08 11.04
N TYR A 320 9.12 4.20 10.05
CA TYR A 320 9.86 2.95 10.22
C TYR A 320 11.27 3.11 9.65
N THR A 321 12.24 3.28 10.53
CA THR A 321 13.62 3.66 10.18
C THR A 321 14.43 2.56 9.52
N ASP A 322 14.00 1.32 9.62
CA ASP A 322 14.65 0.12 9.10
C ASP A 322 13.91 -0.52 7.92
N GLN A 323 12.85 0.13 7.43
CA GLN A 323 12.02 -0.38 6.34
C GLN A 323 12.24 0.38 5.03
N ALA A 324 11.87 -0.30 3.94
CA ALA A 324 11.79 0.26 2.60
C ALA A 324 10.32 0.35 2.14
N HIS A 325 10.09 0.99 0.99
CA HIS A 325 8.78 1.05 0.35
C HIS A 325 8.11 -0.33 0.22
N GLY A 326 6.81 -0.41 0.42
CA GLY A 326 6.06 -1.67 0.25
C GLY A 326 6.28 -2.72 1.34
N PHE A 327 6.87 -2.39 2.49
CA PHE A 327 7.19 -3.36 3.54
C PHE A 327 5.98 -4.15 4.08
N ILE A 328 4.76 -3.62 3.93
CA ILE A 328 3.56 -4.35 4.35
C ILE A 328 3.34 -5.63 3.53
N ASN A 329 3.84 -5.68 2.29
CA ASN A 329 3.75 -6.83 1.41
C ASN A 329 4.80 -7.92 1.73
N LEU A 330 5.80 -7.60 2.55
CA LEU A 330 6.80 -8.57 3.02
C LEU A 330 6.33 -9.40 4.22
N THR A 331 5.16 -9.12 4.79
CA THR A 331 4.63 -9.80 5.99
C THR A 331 4.55 -11.33 5.89
N PRO A 332 4.39 -11.96 4.71
CA PRO A 332 4.41 -13.43 4.59
C PRO A 332 5.82 -14.06 4.72
N ILE A 333 6.87 -13.29 4.51
CA ILE A 333 8.26 -13.78 4.42
C ILE A 333 9.23 -13.09 5.38
N HIS A 334 8.85 -11.99 6.03
CA HIS A 334 9.71 -11.20 6.91
C HIS A 334 9.04 -10.96 8.28
N LYS A 335 9.58 -11.58 9.31
CA LYS A 335 9.04 -11.54 10.70
C LYS A 335 9.01 -10.12 11.25
N ARG A 336 10.05 -9.31 10.96
CA ARG A 336 10.12 -7.93 11.44
C ARG A 336 9.04 -7.05 10.82
N SER A 337 8.86 -7.09 9.50
CA SER A 337 7.76 -6.38 8.83
C SER A 337 6.41 -6.83 9.37
N LYS A 338 6.21 -8.14 9.59
CA LYS A 338 4.97 -8.67 10.19
C LYS A 338 4.73 -8.13 11.60
N LYS A 339 5.76 -8.10 12.45
CA LYS A 339 5.68 -7.54 13.80
C LYS A 339 5.31 -6.06 13.76
N GLN A 340 5.94 -5.29 12.87
CA GLN A 340 5.68 -3.86 12.71
C GLN A 340 4.26 -3.58 12.18
N VAL A 341 3.75 -4.37 11.23
CA VAL A 341 2.36 -4.27 10.76
C VAL A 341 1.35 -4.60 11.87
N ILE A 342 1.64 -5.58 12.71
CA ILE A 342 0.81 -5.90 13.89
C ILE A 342 0.81 -4.73 14.88
N GLU A 343 1.97 -4.14 15.15
CA GLU A 343 2.10 -2.98 16.03
C GLU A 343 1.39 -1.75 15.46
N LEU A 344 1.61 -1.44 14.19
CA LEU A 344 0.89 -0.40 13.43
C LEU A 344 -0.62 -0.56 13.58
N SER A 345 -1.14 -1.76 13.35
CA SER A 345 -2.58 -2.06 13.44
C SER A 345 -3.12 -1.80 14.85
N LYS A 346 -2.38 -2.20 15.90
CA LYS A 346 -2.76 -1.93 17.30
C LYS A 346 -2.71 -0.43 17.62
N ASN A 347 -1.72 0.29 17.13
CA ASN A 347 -1.59 1.73 17.34
C ASN A 347 -2.67 2.49 16.57
N PHE A 348 -3.01 2.05 15.36
CA PHE A 348 -4.13 2.57 14.60
C PHE A 348 -5.46 2.37 15.34
N ARG A 349 -5.68 1.24 15.99
CA ARG A 349 -6.84 1.05 16.88
C ARG A 349 -6.90 2.10 17.99
N LYS A 350 -5.78 2.33 18.69
CA LYS A 350 -5.69 3.35 19.74
C LYS A 350 -5.95 4.77 19.19
N PHE A 351 -5.50 5.04 17.95
CA PHE A 351 -5.80 6.30 17.27
C PHE A 351 -7.29 6.48 17.03
N LEU A 352 -8.00 5.43 16.59
CA LEU A 352 -9.45 5.48 16.38
C LEU A 352 -10.26 5.59 17.67
N ASP A 353 -9.76 5.05 18.78
CA ASP A 353 -10.46 5.09 20.09
C ASP A 353 -10.35 6.45 20.79
N LYS A 354 -9.38 7.28 20.45
CA LYS A 354 -9.32 8.65 20.93
C LYS A 354 -10.51 9.42 20.35
N LYS A 355 -11.25 10.15 21.20
CA LYS A 355 -12.33 11.03 20.75
C LYS A 355 -11.80 11.97 19.66
N ILE A 356 -12.27 11.74 18.46
CA ILE A 356 -11.96 12.51 17.26
C ILE A 356 -13.03 13.59 17.13
#